data_d7716dd1f2be4bec62da0b15b24d9d50
#
_entry.id   d7716dd1f2be4bec62da0b15b24d9d50
#
_cell.length_a   1.000
_cell.length_b   1.000
_cell.length_c   1.000
_cell.angle_alpha   90.00
_cell.angle_beta   90.00
_cell.angle_gamma   90.00
#
_symmetry.space_group_name_H-M   'P 1'
#
loop_
_entity.id
_entity.type
_entity.pdbx_description
1 polymer ?
#
loop_
_entity_poly.entity_id
_entity_poly.type
_entity_poly.pdbx_seq_one_letter_code
_entity_poly.pdbx_strand_id
1 'polypeptide(L)'
;MKQLFLFIILSLLGCSNQKDNPYFDKYVIFNPENIPEINVFSAKRELAELIYPYNISGKEGKYIFVIEDSKIPEENKFIHIYNPITLEHINEKGVIGFGPNEIPYVSLIDVGFDDDNFWAYSAVDKKISRFNLLDQSPYSVEQFRQPESFFKMIRMISSTDSTYLGVSIDEPNRLVEYHKDGRKIAGYGEWEPIKTKQEMDNYLYSSINSSWFIGDESKRYFISACIHRDRLEIFDYHTKKFVVIDGPDLDIPPFDIVGPANKSELILDIKSNPYRYRDVSITKNYIYALYGGIKEDEFRETGILARKIFVFSLIGEPVIVLNLDRSLRAITVDETAGKIFGVTTDKDPNVTYFDIPDILKK
;
A
#
# COMPACT_ATOMS: atom_id res chain seq x y z
N MET A 1 -3.91 51.80 -35.37
CA MET A 1 -3.90 51.55 -33.91
C MET A 1 -3.97 50.06 -33.67
N LYS A 2 -2.82 49.43 -33.34
CA LYS A 2 -2.76 48.00 -32.99
C LYS A 2 -2.83 47.90 -31.48
N GLN A 3 -3.91 47.33 -30.94
CA GLN A 3 -4.03 47.03 -29.53
C GLN A 3 -3.20 45.74 -29.22
N LEU A 4 -2.21 45.92 -28.37
CA LEU A 4 -1.38 44.85 -27.83
C LEU A 4 -2.11 44.25 -26.65
N PHE A 5 -2.65 43.04 -26.78
CA PHE A 5 -3.20 42.25 -25.64
C PHE A 5 -2.03 41.61 -24.86
N LEU A 6 -1.79 42.17 -23.69
CA LEU A 6 -0.83 41.63 -22.73
C LEU A 6 -1.48 40.46 -21.97
N PHE A 7 -1.17 39.23 -22.30
CA PHE A 7 -1.57 38.06 -21.51
C PHE A 7 -0.67 37.99 -20.24
N ILE A 8 -1.23 38.37 -19.09
CA ILE A 8 -0.61 38.15 -17.80
C ILE A 8 -0.87 36.68 -17.44
N ILE A 9 0.13 35.83 -17.59
CA ILE A 9 0.13 34.48 -17.02
C ILE A 9 0.38 34.63 -15.52
N LEU A 10 -0.70 34.59 -14.72
CA LEU A 10 -0.60 34.39 -13.28
C LEU A 10 -0.13 32.93 -13.03
N SER A 11 1.16 32.75 -12.83
CA SER A 11 1.70 31.53 -12.22
C SER A 11 1.24 31.52 -10.77
N LEU A 12 0.22 30.74 -10.47
CA LEU A 12 -0.14 30.36 -9.11
C LEU A 12 1.00 29.49 -8.56
N LEU A 13 2.00 30.11 -7.99
CA LEU A 13 2.95 29.46 -7.10
C LEU A 13 2.15 29.06 -5.86
N GLY A 14 1.64 27.83 -5.87
CA GLY A 14 1.15 27.19 -4.66
C GLY A 14 2.32 27.13 -3.66
N CYS A 15 2.28 27.97 -2.63
CA CYS A 15 3.19 27.84 -1.50
C CYS A 15 2.91 26.52 -0.81
N SER A 16 3.65 25.48 -1.14
CA SER A 16 3.78 24.33 -0.27
C SER A 16 4.47 24.85 1.00
N ASN A 17 3.83 24.75 2.15
CA ASN A 17 4.44 25.00 3.45
C ASN A 17 5.50 23.93 3.72
N GLN A 18 6.64 24.07 3.07
CA GLN A 18 7.80 23.21 3.33
C GLN A 18 8.40 23.63 4.68
N LYS A 19 8.12 22.84 5.73
CA LYS A 19 8.83 22.99 7.00
C LYS A 19 10.10 22.15 6.93
N ASP A 20 11.23 22.76 7.29
CA ASP A 20 12.49 22.04 7.47
C ASP A 20 12.31 21.05 8.65
N ASN A 21 12.31 19.78 8.35
CA ASN A 21 12.32 18.71 9.34
C ASN A 21 13.63 17.92 9.17
N PRO A 22 14.48 17.83 10.20
CA PRO A 22 15.81 17.21 10.07
C PRO A 22 15.75 15.69 9.80
N TYR A 23 14.61 15.05 9.99
CA TYR A 23 14.42 13.61 9.79
C TYR A 23 13.97 13.23 8.36
N PHE A 24 13.70 14.24 7.51
CA PHE A 24 13.18 14.01 6.15
C PHE A 24 13.88 14.95 5.15
N ASP A 25 14.12 14.47 3.95
CA ASP A 25 14.67 15.29 2.87
C ASP A 25 13.65 16.31 2.34
N LYS A 26 12.36 15.95 2.39
CA LYS A 26 11.24 16.83 2.07
C LYS A 26 10.06 16.52 3.00
N TYR A 27 9.44 17.56 3.52
CA TYR A 27 8.25 17.46 4.35
C TYR A 27 7.10 18.28 3.77
N VAL A 28 5.95 17.65 3.60
CA VAL A 28 4.76 18.26 3.01
C VAL A 28 3.60 18.16 4.00
N ILE A 29 2.92 19.27 4.26
CA ILE A 29 1.66 19.29 4.99
C ILE A 29 0.53 19.26 3.98
N PHE A 30 -0.32 18.26 4.05
CA PHE A 30 -1.45 18.04 3.17
C PHE A 30 -2.76 18.42 3.86
N ASN A 31 -3.52 19.31 3.21
CA ASN A 31 -4.91 19.58 3.57
C ASN A 31 -5.80 19.32 2.34
N PRO A 32 -6.67 18.31 2.37
CA PRO A 32 -7.53 17.96 1.23
C PRO A 32 -8.50 19.08 0.85
N GLU A 33 -8.89 19.99 1.77
CA GLU A 33 -9.78 21.12 1.47
C GLU A 33 -9.18 22.09 0.45
N ASN A 34 -7.86 22.10 0.30
CA ASN A 34 -7.16 22.97 -0.65
C ASN A 34 -6.90 22.30 -2.01
N ILE A 35 -7.39 21.07 -2.21
CA ILE A 35 -7.10 20.25 -3.38
C ILE A 35 -8.40 20.04 -4.16
N PRO A 36 -8.37 20.06 -5.51
CA PRO A 36 -9.55 19.74 -6.32
C PRO A 36 -10.14 18.38 -5.95
N GLU A 37 -11.48 18.29 -5.89
CA GLU A 37 -12.19 17.04 -5.64
C GLU A 37 -13.03 16.65 -6.86
N ILE A 38 -13.08 15.36 -7.17
CA ILE A 38 -13.91 14.78 -8.22
C ILE A 38 -14.67 13.57 -7.67
N ASN A 39 -15.96 13.49 -7.95
CA ASN A 39 -16.75 12.30 -7.70
C ASN A 39 -16.53 11.30 -8.84
N VAL A 40 -16.18 10.07 -8.51
CA VAL A 40 -16.03 8.98 -9.46
C VAL A 40 -17.05 7.89 -9.17
N PHE A 41 -17.59 7.31 -10.25
CA PHE A 41 -18.68 6.33 -10.18
C PHE A 41 -18.19 4.98 -10.65
N SER A 42 -18.56 3.97 -9.87
CA SER A 42 -18.08 2.61 -10.07
C SER A 42 -18.99 1.76 -10.97
N ALA A 43 -18.38 0.79 -11.62
CA ALA A 43 -19.05 -0.36 -12.19
C ALA A 43 -18.60 -1.62 -11.45
N LYS A 44 -19.47 -2.21 -10.65
CA LYS A 44 -19.20 -3.49 -9.97
C LYS A 44 -19.30 -4.64 -10.97
N ARG A 45 -18.36 -5.55 -10.92
CA ARG A 45 -18.40 -6.83 -11.65
C ARG A 45 -18.56 -7.97 -10.67
N GLU A 46 -19.45 -8.89 -11.00
CA GLU A 46 -19.60 -10.15 -10.28
C GLU A 46 -18.71 -11.18 -10.97
N LEU A 47 -17.57 -11.42 -10.38
CA LEU A 47 -16.62 -12.44 -10.82
C LEU A 47 -16.96 -13.70 -10.03
N ALA A 48 -17.50 -14.71 -10.74
CA ALA A 48 -18.10 -15.90 -10.13
C ALA A 48 -17.09 -16.80 -9.42
N GLU A 49 -15.81 -16.66 -9.74
CA GLU A 49 -14.71 -17.42 -9.15
C GLU A 49 -14.37 -16.96 -7.73
N LEU A 50 -14.76 -15.73 -7.36
CA LEU A 50 -14.41 -15.12 -6.07
C LEU A 50 -15.43 -15.52 -5.00
N ILE A 51 -14.92 -15.83 -3.79
CA ILE A 51 -15.71 -16.22 -2.63
C ILE A 51 -15.63 -15.14 -1.54
N TYR A 52 -14.42 -14.79 -1.12
CA TYR A 52 -14.13 -13.76 -0.12
C TYR A 52 -12.94 -12.90 -0.54
N PRO A 53 -13.07 -12.11 -1.62
CA PRO A 53 -11.98 -11.27 -2.07
C PRO A 53 -11.58 -10.28 -0.97
N TYR A 54 -10.29 -10.28 -0.66
CA TYR A 54 -9.74 -9.52 0.46
C TYR A 54 -8.79 -8.41 0.04
N ASN A 55 -7.96 -8.68 -0.97
CA ASN A 55 -6.97 -7.73 -1.46
C ASN A 55 -6.88 -7.79 -3.00
N ILE A 56 -6.29 -6.77 -3.59
CA ILE A 56 -6.10 -6.67 -5.03
C ILE A 56 -4.75 -6.03 -5.32
N SER A 57 -4.06 -6.54 -6.33
CA SER A 57 -2.79 -6.01 -6.82
C SER A 57 -2.77 -6.05 -8.35
N GLY A 58 -1.85 -5.39 -8.99
CA GLY A 58 -1.79 -5.36 -10.44
C GLY A 58 -0.38 -5.36 -11.00
N LYS A 59 -0.27 -5.80 -12.24
CA LYS A 59 0.88 -5.59 -13.12
C LYS A 59 0.37 -4.79 -14.32
N GLU A 60 0.84 -3.56 -14.47
CA GLU A 60 0.26 -2.57 -15.38
C GLU A 60 0.10 -3.11 -16.82
N GLY A 61 -1.12 -2.99 -17.34
CA GLY A 61 -1.50 -3.43 -18.69
C GLY A 61 -1.52 -4.94 -18.92
N LYS A 62 -1.21 -5.76 -17.89
CA LYS A 62 -1.06 -7.20 -18.05
C LYS A 62 -2.00 -8.02 -17.18
N TYR A 63 -1.99 -7.79 -15.88
CA TYR A 63 -2.70 -8.65 -14.92
C TYR A 63 -3.28 -7.88 -13.73
N ILE A 64 -4.45 -8.32 -13.30
CA ILE A 64 -5.03 -8.02 -11.99
C ILE A 64 -4.99 -9.31 -11.17
N PHE A 65 -4.44 -9.24 -9.96
CA PHE A 65 -4.42 -10.31 -8.98
C PHE A 65 -5.45 -10.00 -7.90
N VAL A 66 -6.46 -10.83 -7.76
CA VAL A 66 -7.43 -10.75 -6.66
C VAL A 66 -7.06 -11.81 -5.65
N ILE A 67 -6.84 -11.39 -4.40
CA ILE A 67 -6.41 -12.26 -3.31
C ILE A 67 -7.62 -12.54 -2.44
N GLU A 68 -7.87 -13.82 -2.18
CA GLU A 68 -8.91 -14.30 -1.30
C GLU A 68 -8.50 -14.27 0.18
N ASP A 69 -9.47 -14.15 1.09
CA ASP A 69 -9.30 -14.31 2.53
C ASP A 69 -9.00 -15.79 2.86
N SER A 70 -8.33 -16.03 3.96
CA SER A 70 -8.03 -17.38 4.46
C SER A 70 -9.27 -18.21 4.87
N LYS A 71 -10.45 -17.65 4.81
CA LYS A 71 -11.71 -18.32 5.13
C LYS A 71 -12.33 -19.10 3.96
N ILE A 72 -11.73 -19.03 2.77
CA ILE A 72 -12.20 -19.82 1.63
C ILE A 72 -11.97 -21.32 1.87
N PRO A 73 -12.81 -22.20 1.25
CA PRO A 73 -12.61 -23.65 1.31
C PRO A 73 -11.24 -24.07 0.75
N GLU A 74 -10.65 -25.14 1.31
CA GLU A 74 -9.30 -25.62 0.96
C GLU A 74 -9.14 -26.03 -0.51
N GLU A 75 -10.21 -26.42 -1.18
CA GLU A 75 -10.19 -26.73 -2.62
C GLU A 75 -9.99 -25.51 -3.52
N ASN A 76 -10.23 -24.32 -3.01
CA ASN A 76 -10.08 -23.06 -3.73
C ASN A 76 -8.62 -22.60 -3.75
N LYS A 77 -8.35 -21.54 -4.49
CA LYS A 77 -7.01 -20.95 -4.61
C LYS A 77 -7.01 -19.54 -4.05
N PHE A 78 -5.88 -19.12 -3.49
CA PHE A 78 -5.76 -17.78 -2.90
C PHE A 78 -5.73 -16.65 -3.91
N ILE A 79 -5.27 -16.88 -5.13
CA ILE A 79 -4.96 -15.82 -6.08
C ILE A 79 -5.65 -16.10 -7.39
N HIS A 80 -6.59 -15.23 -7.76
CA HIS A 80 -7.25 -15.24 -9.07
C HIS A 80 -6.64 -14.16 -9.96
N ILE A 81 -6.37 -14.50 -11.21
CA ILE A 81 -5.68 -13.64 -12.17
C ILE A 81 -6.63 -13.28 -13.30
N TYR A 82 -6.78 -11.98 -13.55
CA TYR A 82 -7.68 -11.46 -14.57
C TYR A 82 -6.96 -10.53 -15.55
N ASN A 83 -7.51 -10.44 -16.76
CA ASN A 83 -7.13 -9.43 -17.72
C ASN A 83 -7.66 -8.05 -17.28
N PRO A 84 -6.82 -6.99 -17.20
CA PRO A 84 -7.27 -5.68 -16.70
C PRO A 84 -8.25 -4.95 -17.63
N ILE A 85 -8.30 -5.31 -18.91
CA ILE A 85 -9.15 -4.65 -19.91
C ILE A 85 -10.53 -5.33 -19.96
N THR A 86 -10.55 -6.68 -20.06
CA THR A 86 -11.79 -7.44 -20.26
C THR A 86 -12.38 -7.98 -18.97
N LEU A 87 -11.59 -8.09 -17.89
CA LEU A 87 -11.87 -8.78 -16.64
C LEU A 87 -12.19 -10.28 -16.84
N GLU A 88 -11.70 -10.86 -17.93
CA GLU A 88 -11.73 -12.30 -18.12
C GLU A 88 -10.76 -12.99 -17.18
N HIS A 89 -11.23 -14.07 -16.54
CA HIS A 89 -10.40 -14.92 -15.70
C HIS A 89 -9.38 -15.66 -16.55
N ILE A 90 -8.09 -15.51 -16.19
CA ILE A 90 -6.98 -16.11 -16.93
C ILE A 90 -6.52 -17.40 -16.27
N ASN A 91 -6.32 -17.35 -14.94
CA ASN A 91 -5.71 -18.44 -14.18
C ASN A 91 -5.94 -18.25 -12.68
N GLU A 92 -5.64 -19.30 -11.90
CA GLU A 92 -5.61 -19.24 -10.45
C GLU A 92 -4.33 -19.86 -9.88
N LYS A 93 -3.83 -19.33 -8.76
CA LYS A 93 -2.58 -19.74 -8.12
C LYS A 93 -2.75 -19.81 -6.60
N GLY A 94 -1.81 -20.52 -5.95
CA GLY A 94 -1.74 -20.56 -4.50
C GLY A 94 -2.66 -21.62 -3.89
N VAL A 95 -2.28 -22.89 -4.03
CA VAL A 95 -2.92 -24.00 -3.33
C VAL A 95 -2.74 -23.80 -1.82
N ILE A 96 -3.85 -23.91 -1.09
CA ILE A 96 -3.91 -23.70 0.36
C ILE A 96 -3.23 -24.87 1.08
N GLY A 97 -2.26 -24.58 1.94
CA GLY A 97 -1.61 -25.59 2.74
C GLY A 97 -0.19 -25.23 3.20
N PHE A 98 0.43 -26.17 3.91
CA PHE A 98 1.80 -26.07 4.41
C PHE A 98 2.76 -27.03 3.72
N GLY A 99 2.29 -27.76 2.70
CA GLY A 99 3.07 -28.69 1.93
C GLY A 99 4.07 -28.02 0.98
N PRO A 100 4.86 -28.82 0.25
CA PRO A 100 5.74 -28.33 -0.79
C PRO A 100 4.96 -27.54 -1.86
N ASN A 101 5.42 -26.34 -2.18
CA ASN A 101 4.82 -25.45 -3.19
C ASN A 101 3.39 -24.94 -2.87
N GLU A 102 2.87 -25.22 -1.67
CA GLU A 102 1.62 -24.69 -1.14
C GLU A 102 1.88 -23.43 -0.31
N ILE A 103 0.85 -22.60 -0.14
CA ILE A 103 0.92 -21.41 0.70
C ILE A 103 -0.24 -21.36 1.69
N PRO A 104 0.01 -21.08 2.98
CA PRO A 104 -1.06 -21.03 3.98
C PRO A 104 -1.81 -19.69 3.98
N TYR A 105 -1.21 -18.64 3.41
CA TYR A 105 -1.74 -17.28 3.39
C TYR A 105 -0.97 -16.40 2.39
N VAL A 106 -1.64 -15.40 1.83
CA VAL A 106 -1.02 -14.36 1.00
C VAL A 106 -1.11 -13.02 1.69
N SER A 107 0.02 -12.53 2.18
CA SER A 107 0.11 -11.21 2.83
C SER A 107 0.33 -10.08 1.84
N LEU A 108 1.04 -10.38 0.74
CA LEU A 108 1.49 -9.40 -0.23
C LEU A 108 1.83 -10.12 -1.55
N ILE A 109 1.54 -9.47 -2.67
CA ILE A 109 2.07 -9.84 -3.98
C ILE A 109 3.12 -8.83 -4.40
N ASP A 110 4.27 -9.33 -4.86
CA ASP A 110 5.30 -8.56 -5.56
C ASP A 110 5.38 -9.04 -7.01
N VAL A 111 5.10 -8.15 -7.95
CA VAL A 111 5.10 -8.46 -9.38
C VAL A 111 6.51 -8.71 -9.95
N GLY A 112 7.56 -8.46 -9.14
CA GLY A 112 8.92 -8.80 -9.50
C GLY A 112 9.50 -7.95 -10.65
N PHE A 113 10.60 -8.46 -11.23
CA PHE A 113 11.35 -7.81 -12.29
C PHE A 113 11.08 -8.38 -13.68
N ASP A 114 10.47 -9.55 -13.77
CA ASP A 114 10.15 -10.19 -15.05
C ASP A 114 8.63 -10.23 -15.28
N ASP A 115 8.26 -10.46 -16.55
CA ASP A 115 6.87 -10.43 -16.97
C ASP A 115 6.14 -11.76 -16.78
N ASP A 116 6.87 -12.84 -16.60
CA ASP A 116 6.34 -14.20 -16.60
C ASP A 116 6.12 -14.75 -15.18
N ASN A 117 6.56 -14.02 -14.15
CA ASN A 117 6.47 -14.46 -12.77
C ASN A 117 5.97 -13.33 -11.85
N PHE A 118 5.47 -13.77 -10.69
CA PHE A 118 5.24 -12.92 -9.54
C PHE A 118 5.60 -13.68 -8.26
N TRP A 119 5.75 -12.93 -7.17
CA TRP A 119 6.07 -13.47 -5.86
C TRP A 119 4.92 -13.23 -4.89
N ALA A 120 4.57 -14.24 -4.10
CA ALA A 120 3.67 -14.11 -2.98
C ALA A 120 4.43 -14.30 -1.67
N TYR A 121 4.28 -13.36 -0.75
CA TYR A 121 4.83 -13.44 0.59
C TYR A 121 3.76 -13.88 1.57
N SER A 122 4.08 -14.88 2.39
CA SER A 122 3.26 -15.31 3.51
C SER A 122 3.97 -14.96 4.83
N ALA A 123 3.38 -14.03 5.58
CA ALA A 123 3.90 -13.63 6.89
C ALA A 123 3.69 -14.70 7.96
N VAL A 124 2.76 -15.64 7.75
CA VAL A 124 2.39 -16.70 8.70
C VAL A 124 3.54 -17.71 8.85
N ASP A 125 4.02 -18.25 7.74
CA ASP A 125 5.08 -19.25 7.72
C ASP A 125 6.43 -18.71 7.23
N LYS A 126 6.51 -17.39 7.03
CA LYS A 126 7.72 -16.69 6.59
C LYS A 126 8.29 -17.24 5.29
N LYS A 127 7.41 -17.55 4.35
CA LYS A 127 7.77 -18.03 3.01
C LYS A 127 7.54 -16.98 1.95
N ILE A 128 8.39 -17.03 0.94
CA ILE A 128 8.29 -16.30 -0.31
C ILE A 128 8.18 -17.35 -1.41
N SER A 129 7.09 -17.26 -2.18
CA SER A 129 6.73 -18.25 -3.20
C SER A 129 6.67 -17.58 -4.56
N ARG A 130 7.39 -18.13 -5.55
CA ARG A 130 7.35 -17.67 -6.94
C ARG A 130 6.35 -18.48 -7.74
N PHE A 131 5.51 -17.80 -8.48
CA PHE A 131 4.53 -18.40 -9.38
C PHE A 131 4.83 -18.01 -10.81
N ASN A 132 4.67 -18.95 -11.74
CA ASN A 132 4.77 -18.70 -13.17
C ASN A 132 3.38 -18.35 -13.73
N LEU A 133 3.30 -17.26 -14.49
CA LEU A 133 2.05 -16.77 -15.08
C LEU A 133 1.67 -17.50 -16.36
N LEU A 134 2.65 -18.13 -17.04
CA LEU A 134 2.45 -18.79 -18.32
C LEU A 134 1.95 -20.24 -18.19
N ASP A 135 2.21 -20.89 -17.05
CA ASP A 135 1.73 -22.25 -16.85
C ASP A 135 0.34 -22.29 -16.19
N GLN A 136 -0.32 -23.43 -16.27
CA GLN A 136 -1.63 -23.67 -15.67
C GLN A 136 -1.54 -24.27 -14.25
N SER A 137 -0.33 -24.56 -13.76
CA SER A 137 -0.14 -25.12 -12.42
C SER A 137 -0.51 -24.11 -11.35
N PRO A 138 -1.37 -24.46 -10.36
CA PRO A 138 -1.67 -23.57 -9.26
C PRO A 138 -0.59 -23.52 -8.18
N TYR A 139 0.43 -24.39 -8.28
CA TYR A 139 1.52 -24.48 -7.33
C TYR A 139 2.63 -23.49 -7.62
N SER A 140 3.34 -23.05 -6.56
CA SER A 140 4.55 -22.26 -6.76
C SER A 140 5.64 -23.08 -7.43
N VAL A 141 6.47 -22.43 -8.24
CA VAL A 141 7.61 -23.09 -8.94
C VAL A 141 8.88 -23.02 -8.10
N GLU A 142 8.93 -22.15 -7.12
CA GLU A 142 10.04 -21.97 -6.21
C GLU A 142 9.53 -21.43 -4.88
N GLN A 143 10.09 -21.91 -3.79
CA GLN A 143 9.83 -21.39 -2.45
C GLN A 143 11.13 -21.27 -1.66
N PHE A 144 11.26 -20.21 -0.89
CA PHE A 144 12.30 -20.13 0.12
C PHE A 144 11.74 -19.53 1.41
N ARG A 145 12.28 -19.95 2.53
CA ARG A 145 11.95 -19.42 3.83
C ARG A 145 12.77 -18.16 4.07
N GLN A 146 12.12 -17.13 4.57
CA GLN A 146 12.77 -15.92 5.03
C GLN A 146 13.81 -16.28 6.10
N PRO A 147 15.08 -15.86 5.95
CA PRO A 147 16.12 -16.09 6.96
C PRO A 147 15.77 -15.49 8.33
N GLU A 148 16.18 -16.16 9.41
CA GLU A 148 15.88 -15.71 10.79
C GLU A 148 16.42 -14.31 11.09
N SER A 149 17.52 -13.92 10.48
CA SER A 149 18.14 -12.59 10.65
C SER A 149 17.22 -11.43 10.33
N PHE A 150 16.17 -11.65 9.52
CA PHE A 150 15.18 -10.61 9.23
C PHE A 150 13.71 -11.09 9.39
N PHE A 151 13.43 -12.04 10.28
CA PHE A 151 12.06 -12.45 10.61
C PHE A 151 11.18 -11.32 11.16
N LYS A 152 11.81 -10.29 11.72
CA LYS A 152 11.12 -9.07 12.17
C LYS A 152 10.64 -8.17 11.02
N MET A 153 11.11 -8.40 9.78
CA MET A 153 10.56 -7.73 8.61
C MET A 153 9.19 -8.33 8.28
N ILE A 154 8.15 -7.49 8.40
CA ILE A 154 6.74 -7.91 8.30
C ILE A 154 6.11 -7.56 6.96
N ARG A 155 6.67 -6.59 6.26
CA ARG A 155 6.30 -6.20 4.90
C ARG A 155 7.56 -5.98 4.10
N MET A 156 7.67 -6.66 2.98
CA MET A 156 8.89 -6.59 2.17
C MET A 156 8.58 -6.81 0.71
N ILE A 157 9.34 -6.12 -0.13
CA ILE A 157 9.28 -6.19 -1.59
C ILE A 157 10.71 -6.30 -2.11
N SER A 158 10.90 -6.97 -3.22
CA SER A 158 12.19 -7.03 -3.89
C SER A 158 12.65 -5.61 -4.26
N SER A 159 13.84 -5.21 -3.82
CA SER A 159 14.48 -3.96 -4.24
C SER A 159 15.46 -4.18 -5.39
N THR A 160 16.03 -5.39 -5.47
CA THR A 160 16.83 -5.90 -6.59
C THR A 160 16.55 -7.41 -6.76
N ASP A 161 17.16 -8.04 -7.73
CA ASP A 161 17.05 -9.50 -7.95
C ASP A 161 17.52 -10.32 -6.74
N SER A 162 18.32 -9.74 -5.85
CA SER A 162 18.94 -10.43 -4.72
C SER A 162 18.65 -9.83 -3.35
N THR A 163 17.92 -8.72 -3.27
CA THR A 163 17.64 -8.01 -2.03
C THR A 163 16.16 -7.71 -1.83
N TYR A 164 15.75 -7.60 -0.57
CA TYR A 164 14.43 -7.16 -0.15
C TYR A 164 14.55 -5.89 0.67
N LEU A 165 13.70 -4.91 0.36
CA LEU A 165 13.47 -3.72 1.14
C LEU A 165 12.13 -3.82 1.86
N GLY A 166 12.04 -3.38 3.10
CA GLY A 166 10.78 -3.40 3.81
C GLY A 166 10.78 -2.80 5.18
N VAL A 167 9.62 -2.88 5.82
CA VAL A 167 9.35 -2.44 7.17
C VAL A 167 9.64 -3.56 8.15
N SER A 168 10.45 -3.29 9.15
CA SER A 168 10.78 -4.24 10.21
C SER A 168 10.30 -3.72 11.56
N ILE A 169 9.77 -4.59 12.38
CA ILE A 169 9.50 -4.29 13.79
C ILE A 169 10.82 -4.32 14.56
N ASP A 170 11.07 -3.32 15.40
CA ASP A 170 12.25 -3.26 16.26
C ASP A 170 13.59 -2.95 15.53
N GLU A 171 13.52 -2.07 14.51
CA GLU A 171 14.69 -1.53 13.85
C GLU A 171 14.78 -0.02 14.05
N PRO A 172 15.98 0.56 14.21
CA PRO A 172 16.15 2.00 14.36
C PRO A 172 15.82 2.77 13.09
N ASN A 173 15.69 2.08 11.98
CA ASN A 173 15.44 2.65 10.66
C ASN A 173 14.00 2.40 10.21
N ARG A 174 13.43 3.32 9.45
CA ARG A 174 12.10 3.21 8.86
C ARG A 174 11.99 2.07 7.87
N LEU A 175 13.01 1.94 7.01
CA LEU A 175 13.16 0.84 6.06
C LEU A 175 14.50 0.16 6.27
N VAL A 176 14.51 -1.15 6.06
CA VAL A 176 15.71 -1.97 6.11
C VAL A 176 15.82 -2.80 4.83
N GLU A 177 17.05 -3.03 4.41
CA GLU A 177 17.35 -3.84 3.24
C GLU A 177 18.21 -5.04 3.63
N TYR A 178 17.76 -6.21 3.18
CA TYR A 178 18.45 -7.48 3.39
C TYR A 178 18.70 -8.19 2.07
N HIS A 179 19.85 -8.81 1.95
CA HIS A 179 20.12 -9.79 0.90
C HIS A 179 19.34 -11.09 1.19
N LYS A 180 18.98 -11.83 0.14
CA LYS A 180 18.24 -13.11 0.23
C LYS A 180 18.89 -14.14 1.18
N ASP A 181 20.22 -14.08 1.36
CA ASP A 181 20.96 -14.95 2.28
C ASP A 181 20.85 -14.55 3.77
N GLY A 182 20.16 -13.46 4.08
CA GLY A 182 19.95 -12.98 5.45
C GLY A 182 20.91 -11.88 5.91
N ARG A 183 21.86 -11.47 5.11
CA ARG A 183 22.80 -10.41 5.43
C ARG A 183 22.12 -9.04 5.30
N LYS A 184 22.17 -8.22 6.37
CA LYS A 184 21.69 -6.84 6.33
C LYS A 184 22.59 -6.00 5.42
N ILE A 185 21.99 -5.30 4.48
CA ILE A 185 22.67 -4.43 3.53
C ILE A 185 22.71 -2.99 4.07
N ALA A 186 21.54 -2.45 4.44
CA ALA A 186 21.40 -1.09 4.90
C ALA A 186 20.16 -0.87 5.75
N GLY A 187 20.14 0.25 6.48
CA GLY A 187 18.95 0.86 7.05
C GLY A 187 18.79 2.27 6.53
N TYR A 188 17.56 2.70 6.28
CA TYR A 188 17.25 4.00 5.69
C TYR A 188 16.24 4.75 6.55
N GLY A 189 16.49 6.04 6.75
CA GLY A 189 15.68 6.95 7.56
C GLY A 189 15.68 6.60 9.04
N GLU A 190 15.72 7.62 9.88
CA GLU A 190 15.60 7.48 11.33
C GLU A 190 14.17 7.78 11.77
N TRP A 191 13.76 7.24 12.91
CA TRP A 191 12.47 7.59 13.50
C TRP A 191 12.49 9.02 14.04
N GLU A 192 11.47 9.78 13.70
CA GLU A 192 11.21 11.10 14.29
C GLU A 192 10.81 10.93 15.77
N PRO A 193 11.46 11.65 16.71
CA PRO A 193 11.14 11.55 18.11
C PRO A 193 9.69 11.96 18.43
N ILE A 194 8.98 11.10 19.14
CA ILE A 194 7.63 11.37 19.63
C ILE A 194 7.74 11.74 21.11
N LYS A 195 7.19 12.90 21.48
CA LYS A 195 7.17 13.34 22.88
C LYS A 195 6.18 12.53 23.70
N THR A 196 6.69 11.70 24.59
CA THR A 196 5.90 10.85 25.49
C THR A 196 6.43 10.93 26.91
N LYS A 197 5.62 10.42 27.89
CA LYS A 197 6.06 10.32 29.29
C LYS A 197 7.07 9.19 29.51
N GLN A 198 7.04 8.17 28.68
CA GLN A 198 7.94 7.02 28.71
C GLN A 198 8.82 7.04 27.47
N GLU A 199 10.04 6.55 27.61
CA GLU A 199 10.93 6.38 26.46
C GLU A 199 10.37 5.35 25.50
N MET A 200 10.45 5.64 24.19
CA MET A 200 10.03 4.74 23.14
C MET A 200 11.24 4.00 22.58
N ASP A 201 11.13 2.69 22.54
CA ASP A 201 12.08 1.84 21.80
C ASP A 201 11.70 1.71 20.32
N ASN A 202 12.54 1.01 19.56
CA ASN A 202 12.31 0.82 18.11
C ASN A 202 11.00 0.06 17.80
N TYR A 203 10.61 -0.86 18.68
CA TYR A 203 9.37 -1.61 18.53
C TYR A 203 8.14 -0.69 18.63
N LEU A 204 8.13 0.22 19.62
CA LEU A 204 7.05 1.18 19.79
C LEU A 204 6.98 2.18 18.64
N TYR A 205 8.14 2.66 18.15
CA TYR A 205 8.19 3.51 16.96
C TYR A 205 7.64 2.79 15.72
N SER A 206 8.02 1.54 15.47
CA SER A 206 7.51 0.78 14.34
C SER A 206 6.00 0.49 14.46
N SER A 207 5.50 0.30 15.69
CA SER A 207 4.09 0.02 15.97
C SER A 207 3.20 1.23 15.65
N ILE A 208 3.56 2.44 16.13
CA ILE A 208 2.77 3.66 15.85
C ILE A 208 2.82 4.06 14.39
N ASN A 209 3.90 3.73 13.68
CA ASN A 209 4.09 3.98 12.25
C ASN A 209 3.78 2.75 11.37
N SER A 210 3.04 1.78 11.91
CA SER A 210 2.60 0.62 11.11
C SER A 210 1.92 1.08 9.82
N SER A 211 2.31 0.51 8.68
CA SER A 211 1.92 1.02 7.37
C SER A 211 1.66 -0.09 6.36
N TRP A 212 0.85 0.20 5.35
CA TRP A 212 0.87 -0.51 4.08
C TRP A 212 2.18 -0.17 3.38
N PHE A 213 2.77 -1.14 2.69
CA PHE A 213 4.06 -0.96 2.03
C PHE A 213 4.05 -1.59 0.65
N ILE A 214 4.36 -0.80 -0.37
CA ILE A 214 4.45 -1.24 -1.76
C ILE A 214 5.66 -0.62 -2.45
N GLY A 215 6.08 -1.20 -3.58
CA GLY A 215 7.06 -0.63 -4.51
C GLY A 215 6.48 -0.51 -5.91
N ASP A 216 6.93 0.46 -6.67
CA ASP A 216 6.60 0.54 -8.09
C ASP A 216 7.27 -0.60 -8.88
N GLU A 217 6.78 -0.86 -10.09
CA GLU A 217 7.33 -1.94 -10.94
C GLU A 217 8.81 -1.72 -11.29
N SER A 218 9.26 -0.48 -11.41
CA SER A 218 10.66 -0.15 -11.66
C SER A 218 11.57 -0.31 -10.44
N LYS A 219 10.99 -0.55 -9.24
CA LYS A 219 11.69 -0.63 -7.95
C LYS A 219 12.49 0.63 -7.61
N ARG A 220 12.03 1.76 -8.09
CA ARG A 220 12.59 3.07 -7.75
C ARG A 220 11.90 3.71 -6.56
N TYR A 221 10.57 3.68 -6.53
CA TYR A 221 9.79 4.31 -5.48
C TYR A 221 9.13 3.26 -4.59
N PHE A 222 9.27 3.45 -3.28
CA PHE A 222 8.62 2.61 -2.28
C PHE A 222 7.77 3.51 -1.39
N ILE A 223 6.55 3.08 -1.12
CA ILE A 223 5.55 3.88 -0.42
C ILE A 223 5.14 3.18 0.87
N SER A 224 5.18 3.93 1.98
CA SER A 224 4.58 3.54 3.26
C SER A 224 3.38 4.43 3.53
N ALA A 225 2.18 3.87 3.65
CA ALA A 225 0.96 4.57 4.01
C ALA A 225 0.52 4.13 5.41
N CYS A 226 0.63 5.01 6.41
CA CYS A 226 0.43 4.66 7.81
C CYS A 226 -1.03 4.32 8.11
N ILE A 227 -1.23 3.27 8.92
CA ILE A 227 -2.56 2.81 9.32
C ILE A 227 -3.15 3.72 10.41
N HIS A 228 -2.31 4.20 11.33
CA HIS A 228 -2.75 4.93 12.53
C HIS A 228 -2.48 6.44 12.49
N ARG A 229 -1.68 6.90 11.54
CA ARG A 229 -1.35 8.32 11.34
C ARG A 229 -1.75 8.75 9.95
N ASP A 230 -2.11 10.02 9.80
CA ASP A 230 -2.29 10.65 8.48
C ASP A 230 -0.93 10.95 7.86
N ARG A 231 -0.15 9.88 7.63
CA ARG A 231 1.22 9.95 7.11
C ARG A 231 1.41 9.02 5.93
N LEU A 232 1.97 9.56 4.86
CA LEU A 232 2.45 8.82 3.71
C LEU A 232 3.93 9.14 3.50
N GLU A 233 4.75 8.12 3.33
CA GLU A 233 6.18 8.26 3.10
C GLU A 233 6.55 7.70 1.73
N ILE A 234 7.31 8.46 0.97
CA ILE A 234 7.84 8.09 -0.34
C ILE A 234 9.36 7.94 -0.19
N PHE A 235 9.87 6.75 -0.46
CA PHE A 235 11.30 6.50 -0.48
C PHE A 235 11.78 6.34 -1.94
N ASP A 236 12.63 7.25 -2.41
CA ASP A 236 13.32 7.10 -3.69
C ASP A 236 14.58 6.23 -3.47
N TYR A 237 14.51 5.00 -3.93
CA TYR A 237 15.58 4.01 -3.76
C TYR A 237 16.88 4.43 -4.47
N HIS A 238 16.83 5.17 -5.56
CA HIS A 238 18.03 5.63 -6.26
C HIS A 238 18.78 6.71 -5.48
N THR A 239 18.06 7.68 -4.94
CA THR A 239 18.65 8.79 -4.19
C THR A 239 18.76 8.53 -2.70
N LYS A 240 18.10 7.46 -2.19
CA LYS A 240 17.99 7.10 -0.77
C LYS A 240 17.33 8.19 0.08
N LYS A 241 16.41 8.95 -0.52
CA LYS A 241 15.74 10.09 0.09
C LYS A 241 14.30 9.82 0.44
N PHE A 242 13.84 10.46 1.52
CA PHE A 242 12.46 10.40 1.97
C PHE A 242 11.71 11.71 1.72
N VAL A 243 10.52 11.58 1.13
CA VAL A 243 9.48 12.61 1.16
C VAL A 243 8.40 12.14 2.11
N VAL A 244 8.05 12.96 3.10
CA VAL A 244 6.99 12.65 4.05
C VAL A 244 5.85 13.63 3.87
N ILE A 245 4.64 13.11 3.81
CA ILE A 245 3.38 13.87 3.68
C ILE A 245 2.56 13.56 4.91
N ASP A 246 2.29 14.58 5.74
CA ASP A 246 1.39 14.50 6.89
C ASP A 246 0.11 15.27 6.63
N GLY A 247 -1.01 14.72 7.04
CA GLY A 247 -2.34 15.30 6.94
C GLY A 247 -3.37 14.37 6.28
N PRO A 248 -4.69 14.66 6.47
CA PRO A 248 -5.24 15.93 6.98
C PRO A 248 -5.07 16.19 8.48
N ASP A 249 -4.95 15.18 9.34
CA ASP A 249 -4.75 15.33 10.75
C ASP A 249 -3.25 15.18 11.08
N LEU A 250 -2.69 16.18 11.74
CA LEU A 250 -1.26 16.21 12.08
C LEU A 250 -0.98 15.61 13.47
N ASP A 251 -2.02 15.32 14.24
CA ASP A 251 -1.87 14.81 15.58
C ASP A 251 -1.43 13.34 15.57
N ILE A 252 -0.56 13.02 16.51
CA ILE A 252 -0.24 11.64 16.81
C ILE A 252 -1.43 11.06 17.57
N PRO A 253 -1.97 9.90 17.15
CA PRO A 253 -3.09 9.30 17.85
C PRO A 253 -2.76 9.04 19.31
N PRO A 254 -3.71 9.25 20.25
CA PRO A 254 -3.49 8.92 21.65
C PRO A 254 -3.22 7.43 21.81
N PHE A 255 -2.20 7.11 22.60
CA PHE A 255 -1.81 5.75 22.91
C PHE A 255 -1.27 5.64 24.34
N ASP A 256 -1.35 4.42 24.88
CA ASP A 256 -0.70 4.04 26.12
C ASP A 256 0.45 3.07 25.85
N ILE A 257 1.50 3.18 26.66
CA ILE A 257 2.59 2.20 26.68
C ILE A 257 2.38 1.34 27.93
N VAL A 258 2.20 0.05 27.74
CA VAL A 258 1.95 -0.92 28.81
C VAL A 258 3.03 -1.99 28.85
N GLY A 259 3.24 -2.58 30.02
CA GLY A 259 4.24 -3.63 30.23
C GLY A 259 5.58 -3.12 30.79
N PRO A 260 6.49 -4.05 31.11
CA PRO A 260 7.82 -3.72 31.59
C PRO A 260 8.70 -3.17 30.47
N ALA A 261 9.70 -2.33 30.79
CA ALA A 261 10.54 -1.61 29.84
C ALA A 261 11.17 -2.47 28.71
N ASN A 262 11.39 -3.76 28.95
CA ASN A 262 11.96 -4.69 27.98
C ASN A 262 10.92 -5.48 27.17
N LYS A 263 9.62 -5.26 27.42
CA LYS A 263 8.48 -5.89 26.74
C LYS A 263 7.28 -4.92 26.71
N SER A 264 7.55 -3.68 26.43
CA SER A 264 6.50 -2.67 26.32
C SER A 264 5.70 -2.88 25.03
N GLU A 265 4.39 -2.68 25.12
CA GLU A 265 3.47 -2.72 23.99
C GLU A 265 2.76 -1.37 23.89
N LEU A 266 2.49 -0.96 22.66
CA LEU A 266 1.72 0.22 22.37
C LEU A 266 0.25 -0.15 22.20
N ILE A 267 -0.60 0.45 23.04
CA ILE A 267 -2.04 0.27 22.96
C ILE A 267 -2.67 1.53 22.38
N LEU A 268 -3.24 1.39 21.20
CA LEU A 268 -4.06 2.40 20.57
C LEU A 268 -5.52 2.18 20.95
N ASP A 269 -6.20 3.22 21.41
CA ASP A 269 -7.64 3.15 21.55
C ASP A 269 -8.31 3.18 20.17
N ILE A 270 -8.56 2.01 19.62
CA ILE A 270 -9.19 1.84 18.30
C ILE A 270 -10.62 2.38 18.22
N LYS A 271 -11.28 2.61 19.39
CA LYS A 271 -12.63 3.21 19.43
C LYS A 271 -12.59 4.71 19.22
N SER A 272 -11.53 5.38 19.69
CA SER A 272 -11.35 6.82 19.50
C SER A 272 -10.50 7.16 18.29
N ASN A 273 -9.62 6.26 17.85
CA ASN A 273 -8.72 6.48 16.74
C ASN A 273 -9.24 5.85 15.44
N PRO A 274 -9.46 6.63 14.41
CA PRO A 274 -9.74 6.09 13.08
C PRO A 274 -8.50 5.40 12.52
N TYR A 275 -8.73 4.34 11.77
CA TYR A 275 -7.73 3.88 10.82
C TYR A 275 -7.67 4.87 9.66
N ARG A 276 -6.47 5.31 9.30
CA ARG A 276 -6.23 6.36 8.31
C ARG A 276 -6.17 5.78 6.90
N TYR A 277 -5.02 5.31 6.47
CA TYR A 277 -4.90 4.66 5.17
C TYR A 277 -5.30 3.19 5.24
N ARG A 278 -6.01 2.73 4.23
CA ARG A 278 -6.49 1.35 4.10
C ARG A 278 -5.73 0.55 3.07
N ASP A 279 -5.16 1.23 2.10
CA ASP A 279 -4.32 0.65 1.06
C ASP A 279 -3.63 1.75 0.27
N VAL A 280 -2.68 1.37 -0.59
CA VAL A 280 -2.00 2.28 -1.49
C VAL A 280 -1.62 1.56 -2.78
N SER A 281 -1.76 2.24 -3.91
CA SER A 281 -1.31 1.79 -5.23
C SER A 281 -0.38 2.84 -5.83
N ILE A 282 0.62 2.40 -6.57
CA ILE A 282 1.56 3.27 -7.26
C ILE A 282 1.61 2.91 -8.73
N THR A 283 1.64 3.93 -9.57
CA THR A 283 1.82 3.84 -11.01
C THR A 283 3.11 4.57 -11.43
N LYS A 284 3.40 4.58 -12.71
CA LYS A 284 4.54 5.35 -13.23
C LYS A 284 4.40 6.87 -13.05
N ASN A 285 3.18 7.38 -12.82
CA ASN A 285 2.90 8.81 -12.75
C ASN A 285 2.46 9.29 -11.37
N TYR A 286 1.72 8.44 -10.61
CA TYR A 286 1.04 8.87 -9.40
C TYR A 286 1.02 7.80 -8.31
N ILE A 287 0.77 8.26 -7.09
CA ILE A 287 0.47 7.46 -5.91
C ILE A 287 -1.00 7.66 -5.59
N TYR A 288 -1.75 6.57 -5.44
CA TYR A 288 -3.17 6.53 -5.08
C TYR A 288 -3.29 5.93 -3.69
N ALA A 289 -3.62 6.74 -2.70
CA ALA A 289 -3.72 6.33 -1.31
C ALA A 289 -5.20 6.21 -0.89
N LEU A 290 -5.67 4.99 -0.66
CA LEU A 290 -7.04 4.72 -0.22
C LEU A 290 -7.20 5.16 1.23
N TYR A 291 -8.05 6.13 1.47
CA TYR A 291 -8.22 6.76 2.77
C TYR A 291 -9.56 6.41 3.41
N GLY A 292 -9.51 5.85 4.61
CA GLY A 292 -10.67 5.56 5.46
C GLY A 292 -11.02 6.75 6.35
N GLY A 293 -10.16 7.06 7.28
CA GLY A 293 -10.38 8.15 8.24
C GLY A 293 -11.56 7.91 9.18
N ILE A 294 -12.03 6.67 9.32
CA ILE A 294 -13.18 6.27 10.13
C ILE A 294 -12.78 5.32 11.26
N LYS A 295 -13.56 5.31 12.33
CA LYS A 295 -13.35 4.45 13.48
C LYS A 295 -13.84 3.03 13.19
N GLU A 296 -13.26 2.07 13.91
CA GLU A 296 -13.61 0.65 13.78
C GLU A 296 -15.11 0.39 14.09
N ASP A 297 -15.66 1.04 15.10
CA ASP A 297 -17.07 0.88 15.46
C ASP A 297 -17.99 1.39 14.33
N GLU A 298 -17.65 2.53 13.73
CA GLU A 298 -18.39 3.08 12.59
C GLU A 298 -18.34 2.13 11.37
N PHE A 299 -17.17 1.53 11.10
CA PHE A 299 -17.07 0.50 10.06
C PHE A 299 -17.97 -0.71 10.35
N ARG A 300 -17.98 -1.20 11.59
CA ARG A 300 -18.82 -2.35 11.98
C ARG A 300 -20.32 -2.07 11.84
N GLU A 301 -20.74 -0.84 12.13
CA GLU A 301 -22.13 -0.43 12.03
C GLU A 301 -22.58 -0.20 10.59
N THR A 302 -21.73 0.43 9.78
CA THR A 302 -22.10 0.93 8.44
C THR A 302 -21.64 0.03 7.29
N GLY A 303 -20.61 -0.79 7.51
CA GLY A 303 -19.89 -1.52 6.46
C GLY A 303 -19.03 -0.62 5.56
N ILE A 304 -18.97 0.68 5.85
CA ILE A 304 -18.16 1.64 5.08
C ILE A 304 -16.74 1.66 5.63
N LEU A 305 -15.75 1.32 4.81
CA LEU A 305 -14.36 1.30 5.19
C LEU A 305 -13.57 2.49 4.64
N ALA A 306 -13.63 2.72 3.34
CA ALA A 306 -12.97 3.84 2.68
C ALA A 306 -13.74 4.29 1.43
N ARG A 307 -13.91 5.59 1.27
CA ARG A 307 -14.59 6.22 0.12
C ARG A 307 -13.81 7.39 -0.45
N LYS A 308 -12.53 7.53 -0.11
CA LYS A 308 -11.67 8.58 -0.68
C LYS A 308 -10.36 7.97 -1.17
N ILE A 309 -9.84 8.51 -2.26
CA ILE A 309 -8.47 8.26 -2.69
C ILE A 309 -7.78 9.63 -2.77
N PHE A 310 -6.70 9.79 -2.04
CA PHE A 310 -5.80 10.93 -2.20
C PHE A 310 -4.75 10.59 -3.25
N VAL A 311 -4.63 11.45 -4.26
CA VAL A 311 -3.67 11.25 -5.35
C VAL A 311 -2.51 12.23 -5.20
N PHE A 312 -1.29 11.69 -5.23
CA PHE A 312 -0.06 12.46 -5.13
C PHE A 312 0.84 12.18 -6.33
N SER A 313 1.69 13.15 -6.68
CA SER A 313 2.80 12.91 -7.59
C SER A 313 3.88 12.05 -6.90
N LEU A 314 4.80 11.45 -7.67
CA LEU A 314 5.91 10.66 -7.13
C LEU A 314 6.92 11.48 -6.30
N ILE A 315 6.82 12.80 -6.34
CA ILE A 315 7.61 13.72 -5.50
C ILE A 315 6.82 14.31 -4.34
N GLY A 316 5.63 13.74 -4.04
CA GLY A 316 4.80 14.06 -2.89
C GLY A 316 3.94 15.31 -3.02
N GLU A 317 3.68 15.82 -4.22
CA GLU A 317 2.76 16.94 -4.42
C GLU A 317 1.33 16.43 -4.48
N PRO A 318 0.39 16.99 -3.68
CA PRO A 318 -1.02 16.63 -3.79
C PRO A 318 -1.57 17.05 -5.16
N VAL A 319 -2.36 16.17 -5.79
CA VAL A 319 -2.89 16.39 -7.14
C VAL A 319 -4.40 16.55 -7.10
N ILE A 320 -5.12 15.59 -6.55
CA ILE A 320 -6.58 15.54 -6.54
C ILE A 320 -7.10 14.60 -5.45
N VAL A 321 -8.32 14.84 -5.01
CA VAL A 321 -9.10 13.93 -4.16
C VAL A 321 -10.19 13.27 -5.00
N LEU A 322 -10.25 11.94 -5.01
CA LEU A 322 -11.32 11.19 -5.65
C LEU A 322 -12.31 10.73 -4.58
N ASN A 323 -13.57 11.16 -4.70
CA ASN A 323 -14.66 10.69 -3.86
C ASN A 323 -15.36 9.52 -4.55
N LEU A 324 -15.37 8.36 -3.90
CA LEU A 324 -15.90 7.12 -4.43
C LEU A 324 -17.38 6.97 -4.05
N ASP A 325 -18.21 6.57 -5.00
CA ASP A 325 -19.62 6.21 -4.73
C ASP A 325 -19.76 4.90 -3.95
N ARG A 326 -18.69 4.08 -3.89
CA ARG A 326 -18.65 2.77 -3.26
C ARG A 326 -17.49 2.66 -2.28
N SER A 327 -17.72 1.96 -1.16
CA SER A 327 -16.69 1.68 -0.17
C SER A 327 -15.77 0.56 -0.62
N LEU A 328 -14.46 0.75 -0.43
CA LEU A 328 -13.42 -0.18 -0.81
C LEU A 328 -12.58 -0.63 0.38
N ARG A 329 -12.05 -1.85 0.28
CA ARG A 329 -11.05 -2.42 1.20
C ARG A 329 -9.62 -2.25 0.70
N ALA A 330 -9.42 -2.48 -0.60
CA ALA A 330 -8.13 -2.45 -1.26
C ALA A 330 -8.27 -1.92 -2.68
N ILE A 331 -7.19 -1.41 -3.26
CA ILE A 331 -7.16 -0.85 -4.62
C ILE A 331 -5.92 -1.28 -5.39
N THR A 332 -6.05 -1.33 -6.70
CA THR A 332 -4.92 -1.28 -7.64
C THR A 332 -5.27 -0.40 -8.83
N VAL A 333 -4.28 0.26 -9.39
CA VAL A 333 -4.49 1.18 -10.52
C VAL A 333 -3.72 0.68 -11.72
N ASP A 334 -4.41 0.66 -12.86
CA ASP A 334 -3.83 0.33 -14.16
C ASP A 334 -4.08 1.52 -15.12
N GLU A 335 -3.04 2.32 -15.36
CA GLU A 335 -3.13 3.48 -16.25
C GLU A 335 -3.29 3.06 -17.71
N THR A 336 -2.78 1.88 -18.10
CA THR A 336 -2.92 1.34 -19.46
C THR A 336 -4.36 0.94 -19.73
N ALA A 337 -5.03 0.32 -18.77
CA ALA A 337 -6.47 0.03 -18.85
C ALA A 337 -7.33 1.28 -18.59
N GLY A 338 -6.75 2.37 -18.06
CA GLY A 338 -7.46 3.58 -17.66
C GLY A 338 -8.40 3.39 -16.48
N LYS A 339 -8.08 2.47 -15.56
CA LYS A 339 -8.96 2.02 -14.48
C LYS A 339 -8.31 2.05 -13.11
N ILE A 340 -9.13 2.37 -12.12
CA ILE A 340 -8.86 2.09 -10.69
C ILE A 340 -9.73 0.91 -10.31
N PHE A 341 -9.13 -0.20 -9.94
CA PHE A 341 -9.83 -1.39 -9.47
C PHE A 341 -9.86 -1.42 -7.95
N GLY A 342 -10.92 -1.98 -7.37
CA GLY A 342 -11.01 -2.12 -5.93
C GLY A 342 -11.87 -3.31 -5.51
N VAL A 343 -11.59 -3.81 -4.31
CA VAL A 343 -12.41 -4.81 -3.63
C VAL A 343 -13.46 -4.08 -2.78
N THR A 344 -14.75 -4.38 -2.99
CA THR A 344 -15.85 -3.74 -2.27
C THR A 344 -15.99 -4.27 -0.84
N THR A 345 -16.65 -3.48 0.03
CA THR A 345 -16.96 -3.88 1.42
C THR A 345 -18.45 -4.09 1.66
N ASP A 346 -19.25 -4.20 0.61
CA ASP A 346 -20.68 -4.50 0.69
C ASP A 346 -20.92 -5.97 1.11
N LYS A 347 -22.22 -6.38 1.20
CA LYS A 347 -22.59 -7.72 1.68
C LYS A 347 -22.04 -8.87 0.83
N ASP A 348 -21.88 -8.60 -0.47
CA ASP A 348 -21.33 -9.55 -1.44
C ASP A 348 -20.04 -8.93 -2.03
N PRO A 349 -18.92 -8.99 -1.29
CA PRO A 349 -17.68 -8.38 -1.74
C PRO A 349 -17.25 -8.92 -3.09
N ASN A 350 -16.86 -8.03 -3.98
CA ASN A 350 -16.37 -8.40 -5.32
C ASN A 350 -15.54 -7.26 -5.90
N VAL A 351 -15.08 -7.40 -7.12
CA VAL A 351 -14.29 -6.38 -7.80
C VAL A 351 -15.19 -5.30 -8.38
N THR A 352 -14.81 -4.06 -8.17
CA THR A 352 -15.37 -2.88 -8.85
C THR A 352 -14.27 -2.11 -9.55
N TYR A 353 -14.62 -1.29 -10.54
CA TYR A 353 -13.67 -0.38 -11.15
C TYR A 353 -14.27 1.01 -11.38
N PHE A 354 -13.39 1.99 -11.44
CA PHE A 354 -13.67 3.38 -11.77
C PHE A 354 -12.81 3.78 -12.95
N ASP A 355 -13.32 4.65 -13.82
CA ASP A 355 -12.49 5.26 -14.86
C ASP A 355 -11.54 6.26 -14.23
N ILE A 356 -10.27 6.24 -14.64
CA ILE A 356 -9.31 7.27 -14.25
C ILE A 356 -9.78 8.61 -14.85
N PRO A 357 -9.96 9.67 -14.03
CA PRO A 357 -10.33 10.99 -14.53
C PRO A 357 -9.33 11.54 -15.55
N ASP A 358 -9.81 12.30 -16.54
CA ASP A 358 -8.98 12.81 -17.65
C ASP A 358 -7.80 13.67 -17.17
N ILE A 359 -7.96 14.37 -16.05
CA ILE A 359 -6.88 15.18 -15.44
C ILE A 359 -5.67 14.34 -15.00
N LEU A 360 -5.85 13.03 -14.77
CA LEU A 360 -4.80 12.09 -14.38
C LEU A 360 -4.25 11.28 -15.56
N LYS A 361 -4.85 11.38 -16.74
CA LYS A 361 -4.35 10.70 -17.95
C LYS A 361 -3.19 11.51 -18.56
N LYS A 362 -2.06 10.86 -18.78
CA LYS A 362 -0.86 11.47 -19.38
C LYS A 362 -0.50 10.79 -20.70
#